data_72ff80ed889e1182a9c9049c188de2eb
#
_entry.id   72ff80ed889e1182a9c9049c188de2eb
#
_cell.length_a   1.000
_cell.length_b   1.000
_cell.length_c   1.000
_cell.angle_alpha   90.00
_cell.angle_beta   90.00
_cell.angle_gamma   90.00
#
_symmetry.space_group_name_H-M   'P 1'
#
loop_
_entity.id
_entity.type
_entity.pdbx_description
1 polymer ?
#
loop_
_entity_poly.entity_id
_entity_poly.type
_entity_poly.pdbx_seq_one_letter_code
_entity_poly.pdbx_strand_id
1 'polypeptide(L)'
;MKLWNKGFEPDKAIEEYTVGNDRELDLRLAQYDIEGSMAHIKMLETIGLLEKSELDTLLEALAELLEDAKQGKFTIEEGVEDTHSQVELMLTRKLGDVGKKIHSGRSRNDQVLVDLKLFMRDELRKVAHHTKQLFNRLIALSEEHKDTLMPGYTHLQIAMPSSFGLWFGAYAESLVDDMRLVAAAYDTANQNPLGSAAGYGSSFPLDRQMTTELLGFETLHYNAVAAQMSRGKTERAAAFAIAGLASTIGRFAMDICLFMCQNYGFVSFPDNLTTGSSIMPHKKNPDVFEITRGKCNRLQAVPNEIALMTANLPLGYHRDMQLLKDVIFPATQTICEVMDMCDFMLQNIRINKGILEDKKYDYLFTVEDVNRLVLEGKPFREAYREVGIAVQEGRYTPTREVNHTHIGSIGNLCNDKIAEKMERVIKDII
;
A
#
# COMPACT_ATOMS: atom_id res chain seq x y z
N MET A 1 13.67 -32.65 -8.43
CA MET A 1 14.28 -33.43 -7.32
C MET A 1 13.89 -32.75 -6.03
N LYS A 2 13.32 -33.46 -5.05
CA LYS A 2 12.92 -32.84 -3.78
C LYS A 2 14.05 -32.99 -2.78
N LEU A 3 14.47 -31.93 -2.10
CA LEU A 3 15.60 -31.92 -1.14
C LEU A 3 15.43 -32.95 0.00
N TRP A 4 14.19 -33.32 0.32
CA TRP A 4 13.87 -34.31 1.37
C TRP A 4 13.59 -35.71 0.88
N ASN A 5 13.77 -36.02 -0.43
CA ASN A 5 13.45 -37.31 -1.01
C ASN A 5 14.37 -38.42 -0.46
N LYS A 6 13.78 -39.42 0.21
CA LYS A 6 14.45 -40.59 0.79
C LYS A 6 14.18 -41.89 -0.02
N GLY A 7 13.89 -41.75 -1.34
CA GLY A 7 13.71 -42.91 -2.22
C GLY A 7 12.29 -43.30 -2.51
N PHE A 8 11.29 -42.47 -2.15
CA PHE A 8 9.91 -42.58 -2.59
C PHE A 8 9.37 -41.23 -3.08
N GLU A 9 8.58 -41.25 -4.12
CA GLU A 9 7.90 -40.06 -4.61
C GLU A 9 6.53 -39.94 -3.95
N PRO A 10 6.09 -38.74 -3.53
CA PRO A 10 4.73 -38.53 -3.08
C PRO A 10 3.73 -38.81 -4.22
N ASP A 11 2.54 -39.18 -3.85
CA ASP A 11 1.43 -39.29 -4.80
C ASP A 11 1.24 -37.90 -5.48
N LYS A 12 0.99 -37.93 -6.80
CA LYS A 12 0.83 -36.76 -7.63
C LYS A 12 -0.30 -35.85 -7.14
N ALA A 13 -1.40 -36.38 -6.70
CA ALA A 13 -2.53 -35.61 -6.17
C ALA A 13 -2.17 -34.89 -4.87
N ILE A 14 -1.34 -35.51 -4.00
CA ILE A 14 -0.83 -34.87 -2.78
C ILE A 14 0.12 -33.72 -3.14
N GLU A 15 0.99 -33.92 -4.14
CA GLU A 15 1.89 -32.88 -4.60
C GLU A 15 1.12 -31.69 -5.18
N GLU A 16 0.20 -31.93 -6.11
CA GLU A 16 -0.62 -30.87 -6.71
C GLU A 16 -1.41 -30.08 -5.66
N TYR A 17 -2.02 -30.77 -4.68
CA TYR A 17 -2.77 -30.12 -3.61
C TYR A 17 -1.89 -29.29 -2.67
N THR A 18 -0.69 -29.75 -2.33
CA THR A 18 0.19 -29.08 -1.36
C THR A 18 1.07 -28.00 -1.97
N VAL A 19 1.35 -28.03 -3.25
CA VAL A 19 2.09 -26.97 -3.97
C VAL A 19 1.14 -25.88 -4.44
N GLY A 20 -0.01 -26.26 -5.02
CA GLY A 20 -0.98 -25.28 -5.53
C GLY A 20 -0.35 -24.26 -6.48
N ASN A 21 -0.65 -22.99 -6.27
CA ASN A 21 -0.11 -21.86 -7.06
C ASN A 21 1.27 -21.39 -6.58
N ASP A 22 1.89 -22.09 -5.64
CA ASP A 22 3.10 -21.61 -4.96
C ASP A 22 4.27 -21.38 -5.93
N ARG A 23 4.40 -22.22 -6.97
CA ARG A 23 5.44 -22.05 -7.99
C ARG A 23 5.34 -20.71 -8.72
N GLU A 24 4.12 -20.28 -9.08
CA GLU A 24 3.92 -18.99 -9.78
C GLU A 24 4.20 -17.81 -8.86
N LEU A 25 3.77 -17.90 -7.60
CA LEU A 25 4.00 -16.85 -6.61
C LEU A 25 5.46 -16.77 -6.19
N ASP A 26 6.14 -17.89 -6.06
CA ASP A 26 7.55 -17.97 -5.69
C ASP A 26 8.48 -17.35 -6.75
N LEU A 27 8.09 -17.31 -8.03
CA LEU A 27 8.85 -16.59 -9.04
C LEU A 27 9.05 -15.11 -8.68
N ARG A 28 8.11 -14.50 -7.96
CA ARG A 28 8.24 -13.13 -7.45
C ARG A 28 9.26 -13.01 -6.31
N LEU A 29 9.61 -14.11 -5.67
CA LEU A 29 10.60 -14.17 -4.60
C LEU A 29 12.00 -14.53 -5.09
N ALA A 30 12.15 -14.97 -6.34
CA ALA A 30 13.41 -15.52 -6.86
C ALA A 30 14.61 -14.59 -6.67
N GLN A 31 14.48 -13.29 -6.98
CA GLN A 31 15.56 -12.33 -6.78
C GLN A 31 15.95 -12.21 -5.28
N TYR A 32 14.99 -12.25 -4.37
CA TYR A 32 15.20 -12.08 -2.94
C TYR A 32 15.83 -13.34 -2.30
N ASP A 33 15.45 -14.53 -2.76
CA ASP A 33 16.13 -15.79 -2.37
C ASP A 33 17.59 -15.80 -2.80
N ILE A 34 17.88 -15.36 -4.02
CA ILE A 34 19.24 -15.27 -4.52
C ILE A 34 20.04 -14.23 -3.75
N GLU A 35 19.48 -13.05 -3.48
CA GLU A 35 20.14 -12.01 -2.67
C GLU A 35 20.40 -12.49 -1.23
N GLY A 36 19.41 -13.14 -0.60
CA GLY A 36 19.55 -13.78 0.71
C GLY A 36 20.63 -14.85 0.72
N SER A 37 20.67 -15.68 -0.32
CA SER A 37 21.67 -16.72 -0.52
C SER A 37 23.08 -16.14 -0.69
N MET A 38 23.26 -15.05 -1.45
CA MET A 38 24.56 -14.37 -1.61
C MET A 38 25.09 -13.82 -0.28
N ALA A 39 24.22 -13.25 0.56
CA ALA A 39 24.60 -12.79 1.89
C ALA A 39 24.97 -13.98 2.80
N HIS A 40 24.20 -15.05 2.73
CA HIS A 40 24.41 -16.24 3.53
C HIS A 40 25.75 -16.92 3.24
N ILE A 41 26.11 -17.15 1.97
CA ILE A 41 27.38 -17.81 1.63
C ILE A 41 28.61 -16.95 1.96
N LYS A 42 28.50 -15.62 1.91
CA LYS A 42 29.56 -14.73 2.41
C LYS A 42 29.80 -14.96 3.91
N MET A 43 28.75 -15.10 4.67
CA MET A 43 28.85 -15.42 6.10
C MET A 43 29.40 -16.84 6.32
N LEU A 44 28.99 -17.84 5.51
CA LEU A 44 29.54 -19.20 5.63
C LEU A 44 31.04 -19.27 5.44
N GLU A 45 31.60 -18.46 4.55
CA GLU A 45 33.06 -18.38 4.37
C GLU A 45 33.74 -17.84 5.63
N THR A 46 33.22 -16.78 6.25
CA THR A 46 33.81 -16.18 7.46
C THR A 46 33.81 -17.12 8.66
N ILE A 47 32.90 -18.07 8.71
CA ILE A 47 32.83 -19.09 9.79
C ILE A 47 33.51 -20.42 9.39
N GLY A 48 34.18 -20.46 8.25
CA GLY A 48 34.98 -21.60 7.81
C GLY A 48 34.18 -22.78 7.22
N LEU A 49 32.95 -22.58 6.79
CA LEU A 49 32.13 -23.59 6.10
C LEU A 49 32.28 -23.58 4.58
N LEU A 50 32.88 -22.53 4.03
CA LEU A 50 33.27 -22.40 2.64
C LEU A 50 34.72 -21.93 2.54
N GLU A 51 35.44 -22.46 1.57
CA GLU A 51 36.73 -21.92 1.16
C GLU A 51 36.50 -20.65 0.30
N LYS A 52 37.48 -19.74 0.30
CA LYS A 52 37.37 -18.49 -0.50
C LYS A 52 37.12 -18.76 -1.98
N SER A 53 37.76 -19.74 -2.57
CA SER A 53 37.56 -20.13 -3.99
C SER A 53 36.15 -20.67 -4.27
N GLU A 54 35.57 -21.40 -3.32
CA GLU A 54 34.18 -21.90 -3.41
C GLU A 54 33.20 -20.74 -3.33
N LEU A 55 33.43 -19.78 -2.41
CA LEU A 55 32.61 -18.57 -2.31
C LEU A 55 32.61 -17.79 -3.61
N ASP A 56 33.78 -17.51 -4.21
CA ASP A 56 33.90 -16.73 -5.44
C ASP A 56 33.13 -17.41 -6.60
N THR A 57 33.24 -18.73 -6.73
CA THR A 57 32.52 -19.52 -7.73
C THR A 57 30.99 -19.50 -7.52
N LEU A 58 30.55 -19.62 -6.27
CA LEU A 58 29.12 -19.55 -5.92
C LEU A 58 28.55 -18.16 -6.18
N LEU A 59 29.28 -17.09 -5.83
CA LEU A 59 28.85 -15.70 -6.08
C LEU A 59 28.70 -15.41 -7.56
N GLU A 60 29.62 -15.88 -8.40
CA GLU A 60 29.52 -15.75 -9.86
C GLU A 60 28.26 -16.42 -10.39
N ALA A 61 28.02 -17.67 -10.00
CA ALA A 61 26.83 -18.42 -10.42
C ALA A 61 25.53 -17.79 -9.92
N LEU A 62 25.48 -17.32 -8.67
CA LEU A 62 24.31 -16.63 -8.14
C LEU A 62 24.06 -15.26 -8.80
N ALA A 63 25.12 -14.53 -9.20
CA ALA A 63 24.97 -13.28 -9.92
C ALA A 63 24.31 -13.48 -11.30
N GLU A 64 24.65 -14.56 -12.01
CA GLU A 64 23.97 -14.93 -13.27
C GLU A 64 22.48 -15.23 -13.03
N LEU A 65 22.17 -16.02 -11.99
CA LEU A 65 20.79 -16.36 -11.65
C LEU A 65 19.98 -15.12 -11.22
N LEU A 66 20.62 -14.18 -10.52
CA LEU A 66 19.99 -12.92 -10.12
C LEU A 66 19.63 -12.06 -11.35
N GLU A 67 20.51 -12.00 -12.33
CA GLU A 67 20.23 -11.29 -13.57
C GLU A 67 19.08 -11.94 -14.33
N ASP A 68 19.04 -13.27 -14.42
CA ASP A 68 17.93 -14.01 -15.03
C ASP A 68 16.61 -13.78 -14.28
N ALA A 69 16.64 -13.74 -12.95
CA ALA A 69 15.46 -13.44 -12.14
C ALA A 69 14.93 -12.01 -12.39
N LYS A 70 15.82 -11.01 -12.40
CA LYS A 70 15.48 -9.60 -12.70
C LYS A 70 14.95 -9.38 -14.10
N GLN A 71 15.40 -10.19 -15.07
CA GLN A 71 14.93 -10.15 -16.46
C GLN A 71 13.68 -11.00 -16.70
N GLY A 72 13.13 -11.67 -15.67
CA GLY A 72 11.97 -12.57 -15.79
C GLY A 72 12.26 -13.85 -16.57
N LYS A 73 13.53 -14.27 -16.67
CA LYS A 73 13.96 -15.50 -17.34
C LYS A 73 14.08 -16.69 -16.41
N PHE A 74 14.16 -16.45 -15.10
CA PHE A 74 14.21 -17.51 -14.10
C PHE A 74 12.88 -18.27 -14.09
N THR A 75 12.94 -19.60 -14.08
CA THR A 75 11.76 -20.47 -14.06
C THR A 75 11.95 -21.60 -13.07
N ILE A 76 10.86 -22.07 -12.48
CA ILE A 76 10.83 -23.25 -11.62
C ILE A 76 10.42 -24.45 -12.47
N GLU A 77 11.29 -25.45 -12.59
CA GLU A 77 11.06 -26.65 -13.40
C GLU A 77 9.93 -27.52 -12.86
N GLU A 78 9.26 -28.27 -13.76
CA GLU A 78 8.29 -29.27 -13.33
C GLU A 78 8.94 -30.30 -12.40
N GLY A 79 8.26 -30.62 -11.29
CA GLY A 79 8.76 -31.49 -10.24
C GLY A 79 9.73 -30.84 -9.24
N VAL A 80 10.00 -29.51 -9.37
CA VAL A 80 10.65 -28.69 -8.36
C VAL A 80 9.57 -27.96 -7.57
N GLU A 81 9.70 -27.88 -6.25
CA GLU A 81 8.64 -27.43 -5.37
C GLU A 81 8.56 -25.89 -5.30
N ASP A 82 9.71 -25.21 -5.25
CA ASP A 82 9.84 -23.80 -4.97
C ASP A 82 11.14 -23.17 -5.51
N THR A 83 11.28 -21.87 -5.36
CA THR A 83 12.47 -21.11 -5.75
C THR A 83 13.74 -21.61 -5.08
N HIS A 84 13.72 -21.93 -3.78
CA HIS A 84 14.89 -22.40 -3.03
C HIS A 84 15.46 -23.68 -3.64
N SER A 85 14.57 -24.63 -3.91
CA SER A 85 14.93 -25.91 -4.54
C SER A 85 15.45 -25.73 -5.97
N GLN A 86 14.91 -24.78 -6.71
CA GLN A 86 15.36 -24.48 -8.08
C GLN A 86 16.75 -23.86 -8.07
N VAL A 87 17.04 -22.89 -7.22
CA VAL A 87 18.36 -22.26 -7.08
C VAL A 87 19.40 -23.30 -6.69
N GLU A 88 19.15 -24.13 -5.66
CA GLU A 88 20.07 -25.20 -5.24
C GLU A 88 20.30 -26.24 -6.37
N LEU A 89 19.26 -26.62 -7.09
CA LEU A 89 19.35 -27.54 -8.22
C LEU A 89 20.25 -26.97 -9.34
N MET A 90 20.06 -25.71 -9.70
CA MET A 90 20.86 -25.07 -10.77
C MET A 90 22.33 -24.93 -10.34
N LEU A 91 22.59 -24.53 -9.11
CA LEU A 91 23.94 -24.46 -8.55
C LEU A 91 24.60 -25.86 -8.50
N THR A 92 23.86 -26.88 -8.07
CA THR A 92 24.37 -28.26 -8.02
C THR A 92 24.70 -28.79 -9.42
N ARG A 93 23.87 -28.51 -10.42
CA ARG A 93 24.16 -28.89 -11.81
C ARG A 93 25.39 -28.21 -12.37
N LYS A 94 25.61 -26.94 -12.02
CA LYS A 94 26.74 -26.12 -12.50
C LYS A 94 28.04 -26.41 -11.75
N LEU A 95 27.97 -26.60 -10.42
CA LEU A 95 29.13 -26.58 -9.53
C LEU A 95 29.32 -27.90 -8.74
N GLY A 96 28.45 -28.90 -8.93
CA GLY A 96 28.57 -30.18 -8.22
C GLY A 96 28.41 -30.03 -6.71
N ASP A 97 29.27 -30.63 -5.93
CA ASP A 97 29.18 -30.63 -4.46
C ASP A 97 29.33 -29.23 -3.82
N VAL A 98 30.04 -28.33 -4.48
CA VAL A 98 30.14 -26.94 -4.03
C VAL A 98 28.75 -26.26 -4.02
N GLY A 99 27.94 -26.51 -5.05
CA GLY A 99 26.57 -26.00 -5.11
C GLY A 99 25.66 -26.44 -3.97
N LYS A 100 25.86 -27.64 -3.44
CA LYS A 100 25.11 -28.18 -2.29
C LYS A 100 25.41 -27.49 -0.96
N LYS A 101 26.58 -26.86 -0.82
CA LYS A 101 27.01 -26.21 0.41
C LYS A 101 26.17 -24.98 0.77
N ILE A 102 25.48 -24.37 -0.21
CA ILE A 102 24.63 -23.18 -0.02
C ILE A 102 23.57 -23.38 1.07
N HIS A 103 23.11 -24.60 1.30
CA HIS A 103 22.07 -24.90 2.28
C HIS A 103 22.59 -25.08 3.72
N SER A 104 23.91 -25.08 3.93
CA SER A 104 24.54 -25.29 5.26
C SER A 104 24.04 -24.21 6.24
N GLY A 105 23.57 -24.64 7.42
CA GLY A 105 23.11 -23.72 8.48
C GLY A 105 21.79 -23.06 8.25
N ARG A 106 21.06 -23.36 7.18
CA ARG A 106 19.72 -22.85 6.86
C ARG A 106 18.62 -23.91 6.98
N SER A 107 17.39 -23.42 7.01
CA SER A 107 16.18 -24.17 6.71
C SER A 107 15.38 -23.42 5.65
N ARG A 108 14.52 -24.13 4.88
CA ARG A 108 13.51 -23.46 4.02
C ARG A 108 12.68 -22.43 4.79
N ASN A 109 12.49 -22.65 6.09
CA ASN A 109 11.69 -21.77 6.94
C ASN A 109 12.31 -20.37 7.05
N ASP A 110 13.60 -20.23 7.33
CA ASP A 110 14.25 -18.93 7.43
C ASP A 110 14.64 -18.35 6.06
N GLN A 111 14.80 -19.20 5.03
CA GLN A 111 14.94 -18.73 3.64
C GLN A 111 13.67 -18.00 3.19
N VAL A 112 12.51 -18.64 3.22
CA VAL A 112 11.26 -17.98 2.81
C VAL A 112 10.92 -16.75 3.65
N LEU A 113 11.34 -16.74 4.93
CA LEU A 113 11.15 -15.55 5.77
C LEU A 113 11.99 -14.36 5.30
N VAL A 114 13.27 -14.57 4.97
CA VAL A 114 14.13 -13.46 4.51
C VAL A 114 13.64 -12.97 3.15
N ASP A 115 13.26 -13.87 2.25
CA ASP A 115 12.72 -13.49 0.93
C ASP A 115 11.46 -12.63 1.06
N LEU A 116 10.51 -13.05 1.88
CA LEU A 116 9.28 -12.31 2.13
C LEU A 116 9.53 -10.95 2.79
N LYS A 117 10.52 -10.85 3.69
CA LYS A 117 10.84 -9.57 4.32
C LYS A 117 11.51 -8.61 3.34
N LEU A 118 12.43 -9.10 2.50
CA LEU A 118 13.04 -8.31 1.43
C LEU A 118 11.97 -7.86 0.41
N PHE A 119 11.16 -8.80 -0.07
CA PHE A 119 10.02 -8.53 -0.95
C PHE A 119 9.07 -7.50 -0.33
N MET A 120 8.67 -7.68 0.91
CA MET A 120 7.71 -6.80 1.58
C MET A 120 8.26 -5.38 1.77
N ARG A 121 9.57 -5.24 2.08
CA ARG A 121 10.24 -3.93 2.10
C ARG A 121 10.09 -3.20 0.77
N ASP A 122 10.37 -3.90 -0.33
CA ASP A 122 10.30 -3.30 -1.66
C ASP A 122 8.88 -2.98 -2.08
N GLU A 123 7.92 -3.86 -1.78
CA GLU A 123 6.51 -3.59 -2.07
C GLU A 123 5.98 -2.40 -1.24
N LEU A 124 6.34 -2.29 0.04
CA LEU A 124 5.96 -1.15 0.87
C LEU A 124 6.63 0.17 0.42
N ARG A 125 7.87 0.12 -0.10
CA ARG A 125 8.50 1.27 -0.76
C ARG A 125 7.74 1.69 -2.02
N LYS A 126 7.31 0.74 -2.85
CA LYS A 126 6.46 1.03 -4.01
C LYS A 126 5.14 1.67 -3.58
N VAL A 127 4.46 1.08 -2.59
CA VAL A 127 3.23 1.66 -2.02
C VAL A 127 3.47 3.08 -1.53
N ALA A 128 4.55 3.33 -0.79
CA ALA A 128 4.90 4.67 -0.32
C ALA A 128 5.15 5.64 -1.47
N HIS A 129 5.85 5.21 -2.51
CA HIS A 129 6.12 6.02 -3.70
C HIS A 129 4.83 6.42 -4.45
N HIS A 130 3.95 5.45 -4.73
CA HIS A 130 2.66 5.72 -5.38
C HIS A 130 1.75 6.60 -4.51
N THR A 131 1.75 6.39 -3.19
CA THR A 131 1.01 7.26 -2.25
C THR A 131 1.54 8.69 -2.30
N LYS A 132 2.87 8.87 -2.32
CA LYS A 132 3.50 10.19 -2.43
C LYS A 132 3.15 10.89 -3.75
N GLN A 133 3.09 10.14 -4.82
CA GLN A 133 2.70 10.64 -6.15
C GLN A 133 1.25 11.19 -6.12
N LEU A 134 0.31 10.37 -5.64
CA LEU A 134 -1.09 10.78 -5.51
C LEU A 134 -1.25 11.97 -4.53
N PHE A 135 -0.54 11.94 -3.41
CA PHE A 135 -0.48 13.04 -2.45
C PHE A 135 -0.04 14.36 -3.12
N ASN A 136 1.05 14.33 -3.89
CA ASN A 136 1.55 15.52 -4.58
C ASN A 136 0.53 16.05 -5.59
N ARG A 137 -0.20 15.16 -6.28
CA ARG A 137 -1.30 15.54 -7.18
C ARG A 137 -2.41 16.27 -6.43
N LEU A 138 -2.84 15.73 -5.29
CA LEU A 138 -3.90 16.32 -4.47
C LEU A 138 -3.48 17.69 -3.92
N ILE A 139 -2.24 17.85 -3.45
CA ILE A 139 -1.70 19.14 -3.00
C ILE A 139 -1.67 20.15 -4.15
N ALA A 140 -1.22 19.75 -5.34
CA ALA A 140 -1.20 20.63 -6.50
C ALA A 140 -2.61 21.12 -6.89
N LEU A 141 -3.59 20.21 -6.91
CA LEU A 141 -5.00 20.56 -7.17
C LEU A 141 -5.59 21.41 -6.05
N SER A 142 -5.19 21.18 -4.81
CA SER A 142 -5.59 21.99 -3.67
C SER A 142 -5.12 23.45 -3.83
N GLU A 143 -3.86 23.66 -4.23
CA GLU A 143 -3.35 25.01 -4.49
C GLU A 143 -4.00 25.67 -5.72
N GLU A 144 -4.17 24.91 -6.82
CA GLU A 144 -4.77 25.41 -8.05
C GLU A 144 -6.21 25.89 -7.85
N HIS A 145 -6.97 25.19 -6.99
CA HIS A 145 -8.39 25.43 -6.78
C HIS A 145 -8.74 25.99 -5.39
N LYS A 146 -7.76 26.56 -4.68
CA LYS A 146 -7.94 27.08 -3.31
C LYS A 146 -9.09 28.09 -3.19
N ASP A 147 -9.24 28.94 -4.20
CA ASP A 147 -10.26 30.00 -4.24
C ASP A 147 -11.54 29.58 -4.98
N THR A 148 -11.59 28.35 -5.50
CA THR A 148 -12.77 27.84 -6.19
C THR A 148 -13.76 27.26 -5.18
N LEU A 149 -14.79 28.03 -4.83
CA LEU A 149 -15.80 27.62 -3.86
C LEU A 149 -16.64 26.45 -4.36
N MET A 150 -17.05 25.60 -3.45
CA MET A 150 -18.00 24.51 -3.66
C MET A 150 -18.94 24.37 -2.46
N PRO A 151 -20.12 23.76 -2.61
CA PRO A 151 -21.01 23.49 -1.49
C PRO A 151 -20.42 22.43 -0.56
N GLY A 152 -20.35 22.74 0.74
CA GLY A 152 -20.12 21.76 1.79
C GLY A 152 -21.44 21.11 2.24
N TYR A 153 -21.40 19.82 2.53
CA TYR A 153 -22.56 19.03 2.96
C TYR A 153 -22.33 18.37 4.31
N THR A 154 -23.39 18.36 5.12
CA THR A 154 -23.49 17.49 6.29
C THR A 154 -24.83 16.75 6.22
N HIS A 155 -24.87 15.45 6.56
CA HIS A 155 -26.10 14.64 6.43
C HIS A 155 -26.73 14.64 5.02
N LEU A 156 -25.92 14.83 3.98
CA LEU A 156 -26.33 15.06 2.59
C LEU A 156 -27.23 16.30 2.41
N GLN A 157 -27.22 17.23 3.36
CA GLN A 157 -27.88 18.52 3.29
C GLN A 157 -26.87 19.62 3.01
N ILE A 158 -27.26 20.63 2.26
CA ILE A 158 -26.49 21.86 2.02
C ILE A 158 -26.17 22.48 3.37
N ALA A 159 -24.89 22.72 3.66
CA ALA A 159 -24.44 23.17 4.97
C ALA A 159 -23.73 24.54 4.93
N MET A 160 -22.48 24.57 4.52
CA MET A 160 -21.61 25.75 4.54
C MET A 160 -20.78 25.85 3.26
N PRO A 161 -20.21 27.04 2.95
CA PRO A 161 -19.22 27.14 1.88
C PRO A 161 -18.01 26.25 2.16
N SER A 162 -17.50 25.61 1.12
CA SER A 162 -16.22 24.91 1.07
C SER A 162 -15.45 25.35 -0.16
N SER A 163 -14.28 24.81 -0.42
CA SER A 163 -13.56 24.98 -1.67
C SER A 163 -13.03 23.65 -2.18
N PHE A 164 -12.80 23.56 -3.49
CA PHE A 164 -12.11 22.40 -4.06
C PHE A 164 -10.71 22.25 -3.49
N GLY A 165 -10.03 23.37 -3.19
CA GLY A 165 -8.74 23.35 -2.51
C GLY A 165 -8.81 22.67 -1.15
N LEU A 166 -9.79 23.04 -0.32
CA LEU A 166 -10.01 22.43 0.99
C LEU A 166 -10.35 20.94 0.86
N TRP A 167 -11.17 20.56 -0.11
CA TRP A 167 -11.55 19.17 -0.36
C TRP A 167 -10.37 18.29 -0.79
N PHE A 168 -9.55 18.73 -1.77
CA PHE A 168 -8.35 17.99 -2.18
C PHE A 168 -7.31 17.91 -1.05
N GLY A 169 -7.10 19.02 -0.33
CA GLY A 169 -6.18 19.08 0.81
C GLY A 169 -6.56 18.12 1.93
N ALA A 170 -7.86 17.92 2.18
CA ALA A 170 -8.34 16.97 3.19
C ALA A 170 -7.94 15.52 2.88
N TYR A 171 -8.05 15.10 1.61
CA TYR A 171 -7.60 13.77 1.19
C TYR A 171 -6.07 13.65 1.21
N ALA A 172 -5.35 14.71 0.83
CA ALA A 172 -3.89 14.74 0.97
C ALA A 172 -3.47 14.55 2.43
N GLU A 173 -4.07 15.26 3.36
CA GLU A 173 -3.73 15.12 4.78
C GLU A 173 -4.13 13.75 5.35
N SER A 174 -5.26 13.16 4.91
CA SER A 174 -5.65 11.79 5.28
C SER A 174 -4.62 10.76 4.83
N LEU A 175 -4.04 10.91 3.63
CA LEU A 175 -2.96 10.02 3.16
C LEU A 175 -1.71 10.10 4.04
N VAL A 176 -1.43 11.22 4.72
CA VAL A 176 -0.32 11.31 5.68
C VAL A 176 -0.55 10.37 6.87
N ASP A 177 -1.79 10.28 7.36
CA ASP A 177 -2.11 9.40 8.48
C ASP A 177 -2.03 7.91 8.06
N ASP A 178 -2.47 7.58 6.84
CA ASP A 178 -2.33 6.23 6.28
C ASP A 178 -0.85 5.87 6.08
N MET A 179 -0.01 6.81 5.64
CA MET A 179 1.43 6.60 5.50
C MET A 179 2.15 6.25 6.80
N ARG A 180 1.64 6.66 7.95
CA ARG A 180 2.18 6.23 9.26
C ARG A 180 2.00 4.72 9.47
N LEU A 181 0.89 4.16 8.98
CA LEU A 181 0.67 2.70 9.00
C LEU A 181 1.63 1.98 8.05
N VAL A 182 1.90 2.57 6.87
CA VAL A 182 2.89 2.04 5.91
C VAL A 182 4.29 2.05 6.53
N ALA A 183 4.69 3.13 7.21
CA ALA A 183 5.96 3.24 7.92
C ALA A 183 6.09 2.14 8.99
N ALA A 184 5.08 1.97 9.84
CA ALA A 184 5.08 0.93 10.88
C ALA A 184 5.13 -0.50 10.29
N ALA A 185 4.47 -0.73 9.14
CA ALA A 185 4.55 -2.00 8.43
C ALA A 185 5.96 -2.24 7.85
N TYR A 186 6.57 -1.18 7.30
CA TYR A 186 7.94 -1.21 6.79
C TYR A 186 8.94 -1.56 7.89
N ASP A 187 8.87 -0.90 9.06
CA ASP A 187 9.73 -1.20 10.22
C ASP A 187 9.56 -2.65 10.67
N THR A 188 8.33 -3.18 10.64
CA THR A 188 8.04 -4.58 10.95
C THR A 188 8.71 -5.54 9.94
N ALA A 189 8.76 -5.18 8.67
CA ALA A 189 9.42 -5.95 7.62
C ALA A 189 10.96 -5.80 7.66
N ASN A 190 11.47 -4.65 8.13
CA ASN A 190 12.89 -4.28 8.07
C ASN A 190 13.72 -4.91 9.21
N GLN A 191 13.48 -6.20 9.50
CA GLN A 191 14.18 -6.98 10.53
C GLN A 191 14.61 -8.32 9.95
N ASN A 192 15.93 -8.60 9.96
CA ASN A 192 16.50 -9.83 9.41
C ASN A 192 16.07 -11.09 10.20
N PRO A 193 15.43 -12.08 9.57
CA PRO A 193 15.11 -13.38 10.21
C PRO A 193 16.17 -14.45 9.95
N LEU A 194 17.07 -14.26 8.96
CA LEU A 194 18.00 -15.26 8.47
C LEU A 194 18.94 -15.76 9.58
N GLY A 195 19.22 -17.04 9.57
CA GLY A 195 19.99 -17.73 10.62
C GLY A 195 19.14 -18.16 11.82
N SER A 196 17.81 -17.98 11.78
CA SER A 196 16.89 -18.62 12.72
C SER A 196 16.69 -20.11 12.42
N ALA A 197 17.17 -20.58 11.27
CA ALA A 197 17.03 -21.94 10.76
C ALA A 197 15.56 -22.43 10.78
N ALA A 198 15.30 -23.60 11.34
CA ALA A 198 13.92 -24.09 11.49
C ALA A 198 13.10 -23.34 12.56
N GLY A 199 13.62 -22.25 13.11
CA GLY A 199 12.97 -21.45 14.15
C GLY A 199 13.58 -21.62 15.54
N TYR A 200 14.64 -22.39 15.66
CA TYR A 200 15.26 -22.70 16.95
C TYR A 200 16.79 -22.46 16.95
N GLY A 201 17.31 -21.84 15.91
CA GLY A 201 18.72 -21.58 15.72
C GLY A 201 19.49 -22.80 15.16
N SER A 202 20.81 -22.72 15.20
CA SER A 202 21.72 -23.71 14.64
C SER A 202 22.89 -23.97 15.59
N SER A 203 23.53 -25.14 15.50
CA SER A 203 24.81 -25.44 16.16
C SER A 203 26.03 -24.82 15.44
N PHE A 204 25.84 -24.29 14.23
CA PHE A 204 26.88 -23.50 13.56
C PHE A 204 26.97 -22.09 14.16
N PRO A 205 28.16 -21.49 14.24
CA PRO A 205 28.35 -20.14 14.79
C PRO A 205 27.97 -19.06 13.75
N LEU A 206 26.70 -19.06 13.31
CA LEU A 206 26.20 -18.17 12.26
C LEU A 206 26.33 -16.69 12.68
N ASP A 207 26.95 -15.85 11.85
CA ASP A 207 27.03 -14.42 12.05
C ASP A 207 25.77 -13.74 11.43
N ARG A 208 24.73 -13.63 12.25
CA ARG A 208 23.47 -13.00 11.86
C ARG A 208 23.58 -11.49 11.75
N GLN A 209 24.53 -10.86 12.45
CA GLN A 209 24.79 -9.43 12.32
C GLN A 209 25.34 -9.12 10.93
N MET A 210 26.34 -9.89 10.47
CA MET A 210 26.89 -9.74 9.12
C MET A 210 25.81 -9.87 8.03
N THR A 211 24.94 -10.87 8.11
CA THR A 211 23.87 -11.03 7.12
C THR A 211 22.84 -9.89 7.18
N THR A 212 22.60 -9.30 8.35
CA THR A 212 21.76 -8.12 8.55
C THR A 212 22.32 -6.92 7.79
N GLU A 213 23.60 -6.65 7.94
CA GLU A 213 24.30 -5.55 7.26
C GLU A 213 24.37 -5.75 5.75
N LEU A 214 24.71 -6.97 5.29
CA LEU A 214 24.80 -7.31 3.86
C LEU A 214 23.46 -7.18 3.13
N LEU A 215 22.34 -7.44 3.81
CA LEU A 215 20.99 -7.34 3.26
C LEU A 215 20.33 -5.97 3.52
N GLY A 216 21.06 -5.06 4.18
CA GLY A 216 20.58 -3.70 4.46
C GLY A 216 19.34 -3.67 5.34
N PHE A 217 19.17 -4.62 6.26
CA PHE A 217 18.16 -4.53 7.30
C PHE A 217 18.60 -3.57 8.40
N GLU A 218 17.67 -2.85 8.98
CA GLU A 218 17.94 -1.95 10.11
C GLU A 218 18.37 -2.72 11.36
N THR A 219 17.74 -3.87 11.59
CA THR A 219 17.99 -4.73 12.74
C THR A 219 17.69 -6.20 12.41
N LEU A 220 17.74 -7.07 13.40
CA LEU A 220 17.38 -8.48 13.25
C LEU A 220 16.38 -8.94 14.34
N HIS A 221 15.68 -10.01 14.05
CA HIS A 221 14.97 -10.74 15.09
C HIS A 221 16.00 -11.49 15.95
N TYR A 222 16.33 -10.97 17.15
CA TYR A 222 17.33 -11.58 18.04
C TYR A 222 16.94 -12.99 18.48
N ASN A 223 15.67 -13.20 18.80
CA ASN A 223 15.15 -14.50 19.19
C ASN A 223 14.75 -15.31 17.94
N ALA A 224 15.34 -16.50 17.75
CA ALA A 224 15.09 -17.36 16.60
C ALA A 224 13.60 -17.79 16.50
N VAL A 225 12.94 -18.02 17.64
CA VAL A 225 11.50 -18.36 17.66
C VAL A 225 10.66 -17.15 17.24
N ALA A 226 11.00 -15.94 17.73
CA ALA A 226 10.33 -14.72 17.34
C ALA A 226 10.49 -14.42 15.83
N ALA A 227 11.64 -14.77 15.23
CA ALA A 227 11.85 -14.69 13.79
C ALA A 227 10.79 -15.52 13.05
N GLN A 228 10.58 -16.77 13.43
CA GLN A 228 9.54 -17.63 12.83
C GLN A 228 8.12 -17.11 13.08
N MET A 229 7.83 -16.60 14.28
CA MET A 229 6.55 -15.99 14.62
C MET A 229 6.25 -14.71 13.82
N SER A 230 7.25 -14.13 13.16
CA SER A 230 7.05 -12.97 12.30
C SER A 230 6.34 -13.30 10.98
N ARG A 231 6.29 -14.58 10.57
CA ARG A 231 5.48 -15.03 9.43
C ARG A 231 3.99 -14.83 9.72
N GLY A 232 3.26 -14.29 8.80
CA GLY A 232 1.87 -13.89 8.98
C GLY A 232 1.71 -12.55 9.71
N LYS A 233 2.60 -12.21 10.66
CA LYS A 233 2.57 -10.92 11.36
C LYS A 233 3.02 -9.76 10.46
N THR A 234 4.09 -9.96 9.68
CA THR A 234 4.59 -8.97 8.72
C THR A 234 3.56 -8.71 7.63
N GLU A 235 3.02 -9.77 7.05
CA GLU A 235 1.99 -9.69 6.01
C GLU A 235 0.72 -9.01 6.51
N ARG A 236 0.31 -9.30 7.75
CA ARG A 236 -0.85 -8.66 8.37
C ARG A 236 -0.61 -7.17 8.64
N ALA A 237 0.59 -6.77 9.07
CA ALA A 237 0.93 -5.37 9.25
C ALA A 237 0.84 -4.60 7.92
N ALA A 238 1.38 -5.16 6.84
CA ALA A 238 1.27 -4.60 5.50
C ALA A 238 -0.20 -4.53 5.04
N ALA A 239 -0.99 -5.57 5.29
CA ALA A 239 -2.41 -5.60 4.95
C ALA A 239 -3.21 -4.51 5.66
N PHE A 240 -2.94 -4.22 6.95
CA PHE A 240 -3.58 -3.10 7.66
C PHE A 240 -3.21 -1.75 7.06
N ALA A 241 -1.95 -1.55 6.67
CA ALA A 241 -1.52 -0.33 6.01
C ALA A 241 -2.23 -0.14 4.66
N ILE A 242 -2.29 -1.19 3.84
CA ILE A 242 -3.01 -1.20 2.56
C ILE A 242 -4.51 -0.93 2.76
N ALA A 243 -5.13 -1.52 3.79
CA ALA A 243 -6.54 -1.31 4.10
C ALA A 243 -6.84 0.14 4.54
N GLY A 244 -5.93 0.79 5.26
CA GLY A 244 -6.00 2.22 5.60
C GLY A 244 -6.05 3.07 4.33
N LEU A 245 -5.04 2.96 3.47
CA LEU A 245 -4.98 3.64 2.18
C LEU A 245 -6.24 3.38 1.34
N ALA A 246 -6.66 2.12 1.24
CA ALA A 246 -7.86 1.72 0.50
C ALA A 246 -9.14 2.37 1.06
N SER A 247 -9.24 2.54 2.39
CA SER A 247 -10.37 3.24 3.01
C SER A 247 -10.45 4.70 2.59
N THR A 248 -9.32 5.42 2.62
CA THR A 248 -9.23 6.83 2.21
C THR A 248 -9.54 6.98 0.72
N ILE A 249 -8.91 6.18 -0.14
CA ILE A 249 -9.09 6.25 -1.59
C ILE A 249 -10.51 5.83 -1.99
N GLY A 250 -11.08 4.81 -1.34
CA GLY A 250 -12.46 4.36 -1.56
C GLY A 250 -13.48 5.45 -1.24
N ARG A 251 -13.25 6.24 -0.16
CA ARG A 251 -14.07 7.42 0.18
C ARG A 251 -13.92 8.51 -0.88
N PHE A 252 -12.69 8.80 -1.32
CA PHE A 252 -12.45 9.75 -2.40
C PHE A 252 -13.17 9.35 -3.70
N ALA A 253 -13.08 8.08 -4.08
CA ALA A 253 -13.77 7.54 -5.24
C ALA A 253 -15.30 7.67 -5.13
N MET A 254 -15.86 7.51 -3.93
CA MET A 254 -17.28 7.73 -3.69
C MET A 254 -17.66 9.20 -3.86
N ASP A 255 -16.86 10.14 -3.35
CA ASP A 255 -17.09 11.57 -3.54
C ASP A 255 -17.08 11.94 -5.03
N ILE A 256 -16.10 11.44 -5.80
CA ILE A 256 -16.05 11.67 -7.25
C ILE A 256 -17.31 11.12 -7.93
N CYS A 257 -17.75 9.91 -7.62
CA CYS A 257 -18.98 9.34 -8.19
C CYS A 257 -20.19 10.22 -7.88
N LEU A 258 -20.28 10.74 -6.65
CA LEU A 258 -21.35 11.62 -6.23
C LEU A 258 -21.29 12.98 -6.95
N PHE A 259 -20.10 13.58 -7.02
CA PHE A 259 -19.90 14.90 -7.61
C PHE A 259 -19.98 14.91 -9.14
N MET A 260 -19.78 13.76 -9.80
CA MET A 260 -20.04 13.58 -11.22
C MET A 260 -21.53 13.42 -11.55
N CYS A 261 -22.37 13.02 -10.59
CA CYS A 261 -23.77 12.77 -10.90
C CYS A 261 -24.46 14.07 -11.40
N GLN A 262 -25.46 13.92 -12.26
CA GLN A 262 -26.14 15.04 -12.93
C GLN A 262 -26.78 16.03 -11.96
N ASN A 263 -27.15 15.60 -10.74
CA ASN A 263 -27.77 16.47 -9.74
C ASN A 263 -26.75 17.38 -9.04
N TYR A 264 -25.48 16.95 -8.95
CA TYR A 264 -24.39 17.77 -8.39
C TYR A 264 -23.59 18.46 -9.49
N GLY A 265 -23.01 17.71 -10.42
CA GLY A 265 -22.28 18.27 -11.56
C GLY A 265 -21.08 19.12 -11.15
N PHE A 266 -20.42 18.79 -10.03
CA PHE A 266 -19.28 19.55 -9.51
C PHE A 266 -18.00 19.28 -10.26
N VAL A 267 -17.82 18.02 -10.70
CA VAL A 267 -16.67 17.59 -11.46
C VAL A 267 -17.09 16.81 -12.70
N SER A 268 -16.23 16.79 -13.71
CA SER A 268 -16.39 15.99 -14.91
C SER A 268 -15.05 15.55 -15.46
N PHE A 269 -15.07 14.65 -16.42
CA PHE A 269 -13.89 14.17 -17.14
C PHE A 269 -14.11 14.23 -18.65
N PRO A 270 -13.05 14.24 -19.48
CA PRO A 270 -13.16 14.10 -20.93
C PRO A 270 -13.92 12.83 -21.32
N ASP A 271 -14.58 12.86 -22.46
CA ASP A 271 -15.46 11.78 -22.95
C ASP A 271 -14.71 10.44 -23.13
N ASN A 272 -13.47 10.49 -23.54
CA ASN A 272 -12.61 9.34 -23.71
C ASN A 272 -12.13 8.70 -22.38
N LEU A 273 -12.42 9.33 -21.25
CA LEU A 273 -12.11 8.84 -19.90
C LEU A 273 -13.36 8.43 -19.11
N THR A 274 -14.51 8.40 -19.79
CA THR A 274 -15.79 7.96 -19.23
C THR A 274 -16.40 6.92 -20.15
N THR A 275 -17.29 6.07 -19.62
CA THR A 275 -18.06 5.19 -20.46
C THR A 275 -19.49 5.72 -20.63
N GLY A 276 -20.14 5.27 -21.70
CA GLY A 276 -21.51 5.67 -22.02
C GLY A 276 -22.51 4.54 -21.76
N SER A 277 -23.73 4.77 -22.22
CA SER A 277 -24.78 3.76 -22.23
C SER A 277 -25.12 3.36 -23.66
N SER A 278 -25.37 2.08 -23.90
CA SER A 278 -25.79 1.58 -25.22
C SER A 278 -27.19 2.09 -25.68
N ILE A 279 -27.99 2.60 -24.74
CA ILE A 279 -29.38 3.06 -24.99
C ILE A 279 -29.65 4.48 -24.53
N MET A 280 -28.73 5.11 -23.78
CA MET A 280 -28.90 6.47 -23.24
C MET A 280 -27.72 7.34 -23.68
N PRO A 281 -27.81 8.02 -24.83
CA PRO A 281 -26.67 8.71 -25.46
C PRO A 281 -26.11 9.89 -24.66
N HIS A 282 -26.84 10.40 -23.68
CA HIS A 282 -26.44 11.50 -22.81
C HIS A 282 -25.70 11.04 -21.54
N LYS A 283 -25.68 9.72 -21.26
CA LYS A 283 -25.18 9.17 -20.00
C LYS A 283 -23.66 9.01 -20.02
N LYS A 284 -22.98 9.57 -19.01
CA LYS A 284 -21.55 9.40 -18.75
C LYS A 284 -21.37 8.77 -17.38
N ASN A 285 -20.71 7.63 -17.33
CA ASN A 285 -20.58 6.85 -16.11
C ASN A 285 -19.21 7.11 -15.45
N PRO A 286 -19.13 7.11 -14.11
CA PRO A 286 -17.88 7.24 -13.37
C PRO A 286 -17.19 5.87 -13.17
N ASP A 287 -17.18 4.99 -14.19
CA ASP A 287 -16.80 3.58 -14.04
C ASP A 287 -15.42 3.36 -13.41
N VAL A 288 -14.46 4.23 -13.73
CA VAL A 288 -13.12 4.15 -13.14
C VAL A 288 -13.21 4.27 -11.62
N PHE A 289 -13.97 5.24 -11.11
CA PHE A 289 -14.09 5.43 -9.66
C PHE A 289 -15.04 4.43 -9.00
N GLU A 290 -15.98 3.86 -9.72
CA GLU A 290 -16.79 2.73 -9.23
C GLU A 290 -15.93 1.48 -9.04
N ILE A 291 -15.10 1.14 -10.03
CA ILE A 291 -14.15 0.01 -9.93
C ILE A 291 -13.09 0.28 -8.87
N THR A 292 -12.55 1.50 -8.79
CA THR A 292 -11.62 1.93 -7.73
C THR A 292 -12.22 1.68 -6.35
N ARG A 293 -13.44 2.15 -6.10
CA ARG A 293 -14.19 1.92 -4.85
C ARG A 293 -14.38 0.43 -4.56
N GLY A 294 -14.75 -0.35 -5.56
CA GLY A 294 -14.91 -1.80 -5.44
C GLY A 294 -13.61 -2.51 -5.09
N LYS A 295 -12.50 -2.18 -5.77
CA LYS A 295 -11.15 -2.70 -5.43
C LYS A 295 -10.74 -2.31 -4.00
N CYS A 296 -10.94 -1.06 -3.60
CA CYS A 296 -10.66 -0.57 -2.26
C CYS A 296 -11.47 -1.31 -1.18
N ASN A 297 -12.75 -1.58 -1.44
CA ASN A 297 -13.59 -2.36 -0.50
C ASN A 297 -13.07 -3.80 -0.34
N ARG A 298 -12.57 -4.44 -1.40
CA ARG A 298 -11.93 -5.76 -1.33
C ARG A 298 -10.65 -5.71 -0.50
N LEU A 299 -9.79 -4.72 -0.72
CA LEU A 299 -8.53 -4.55 0.02
C LEU A 299 -8.74 -4.39 1.53
N GLN A 300 -9.85 -3.79 1.95
CA GLN A 300 -10.20 -3.66 3.37
C GLN A 300 -10.53 -5.00 4.05
N ALA A 301 -10.81 -6.06 3.29
CA ALA A 301 -11.04 -7.41 3.83
C ALA A 301 -9.74 -8.20 4.07
N VAL A 302 -8.66 -7.84 3.39
CA VAL A 302 -7.37 -8.56 3.41
C VAL A 302 -6.80 -8.78 4.81
N PRO A 303 -6.77 -7.79 5.73
CA PRO A 303 -6.26 -8.00 7.08
C PRO A 303 -7.03 -9.09 7.86
N ASN A 304 -8.34 -9.17 7.63
CA ASN A 304 -9.19 -10.18 8.29
C ASN A 304 -8.94 -11.57 7.72
N GLU A 305 -8.78 -11.70 6.41
CA GLU A 305 -8.46 -12.96 5.75
C GLU A 305 -7.13 -13.52 6.26
N ILE A 306 -6.07 -12.71 6.32
CA ILE A 306 -4.77 -13.08 6.89
C ILE A 306 -4.90 -13.47 8.37
N ALA A 307 -5.68 -12.72 9.16
CA ALA A 307 -5.88 -13.03 10.56
C ALA A 307 -6.56 -14.39 10.78
N LEU A 308 -7.53 -14.74 9.95
CA LEU A 308 -8.23 -16.04 10.00
C LEU A 308 -7.31 -17.19 9.59
N MET A 309 -6.52 -17.03 8.53
CA MET A 309 -5.56 -18.07 8.08
C MET A 309 -4.48 -18.35 9.11
N THR A 310 -4.08 -17.34 9.90
CA THR A 310 -3.03 -17.48 10.92
C THR A 310 -3.56 -17.77 12.32
N ALA A 311 -4.87 -17.89 12.48
CA ALA A 311 -5.50 -18.18 13.76
C ALA A 311 -5.20 -19.61 14.24
N ASN A 312 -5.03 -19.78 15.55
CA ASN A 312 -4.88 -21.09 16.21
C ASN A 312 -3.66 -21.92 15.79
N LEU A 313 -2.66 -21.32 15.14
CA LEU A 313 -1.42 -22.02 14.82
C LEU A 313 -0.50 -22.04 16.05
N PRO A 314 0.04 -23.19 16.45
CA PRO A 314 1.04 -23.28 17.50
C PRO A 314 2.41 -22.72 17.04
N LEU A 315 3.39 -22.69 17.94
CA LEU A 315 4.76 -22.27 17.61
C LEU A 315 5.37 -23.14 16.52
N GLY A 316 6.27 -22.54 15.76
CA GLY A 316 6.95 -23.17 14.64
C GLY A 316 6.28 -22.84 13.31
N TYR A 317 6.85 -23.38 12.25
CA TYR A 317 6.31 -23.21 10.90
C TYR A 317 5.14 -24.18 10.66
N HIS A 318 4.10 -23.66 10.02
CA HIS A 318 2.97 -24.44 9.51
C HIS A 318 2.72 -24.09 8.05
N ARG A 319 2.36 -25.11 7.26
CA ARG A 319 2.19 -24.94 5.80
C ARG A 319 1.01 -24.03 5.41
N ASP A 320 0.06 -23.79 6.32
CA ASP A 320 -1.00 -22.80 6.19
C ASP A 320 -0.45 -21.42 5.78
N MET A 321 0.73 -21.07 6.28
CA MET A 321 1.41 -19.80 5.99
C MET A 321 1.78 -19.63 4.50
N GLN A 322 1.81 -20.70 3.72
CA GLN A 322 2.06 -20.67 2.28
C GLN A 322 0.95 -19.87 1.56
N LEU A 323 -0.30 -20.06 1.99
CA LEU A 323 -1.47 -19.38 1.41
C LEU A 323 -1.48 -17.87 1.57
N LEU A 324 -0.66 -17.31 2.47
CA LEU A 324 -0.57 -15.85 2.65
C LEU A 324 -0.13 -15.12 1.39
N LYS A 325 0.67 -15.75 0.54
CA LYS A 325 1.16 -15.18 -0.72
C LYS A 325 0.02 -14.92 -1.70
N ASP A 326 -0.98 -15.81 -1.76
CA ASP A 326 -2.18 -15.65 -2.61
C ASP A 326 -2.96 -14.38 -2.29
N VAL A 327 -2.88 -13.90 -1.06
CA VAL A 327 -3.65 -12.78 -0.56
C VAL A 327 -2.84 -11.48 -0.59
N ILE A 328 -1.62 -11.49 -0.04
CA ILE A 328 -0.86 -10.25 0.15
C ILE A 328 -0.20 -9.76 -1.15
N PHE A 329 0.25 -10.66 -2.03
CA PHE A 329 0.93 -10.27 -3.27
C PHE A 329 -0.01 -9.51 -4.23
N PRO A 330 -1.24 -10.00 -4.51
CA PRO A 330 -2.18 -9.21 -5.29
C PRO A 330 -2.63 -7.92 -4.60
N ALA A 331 -2.65 -7.89 -3.27
CA ALA A 331 -3.08 -6.70 -2.53
C ALA A 331 -2.09 -5.54 -2.68
N THR A 332 -0.77 -5.80 -2.58
CA THR A 332 0.27 -4.77 -2.81
C THR A 332 0.20 -4.21 -4.23
N GLN A 333 0.03 -5.06 -5.22
CA GLN A 333 -0.11 -4.64 -6.61
C GLN A 333 -1.39 -3.83 -6.83
N THR A 334 -2.53 -4.32 -6.34
CA THR A 334 -3.84 -3.68 -6.57
C THR A 334 -3.89 -2.27 -5.97
N ILE A 335 -3.31 -2.04 -4.79
CA ILE A 335 -3.32 -0.68 -4.20
C ILE A 335 -2.48 0.30 -5.02
N CYS A 336 -1.33 -0.12 -5.57
CA CYS A 336 -0.53 0.70 -6.46
C CYS A 336 -1.29 1.04 -7.76
N GLU A 337 -1.90 0.03 -8.42
CA GLU A 337 -2.72 0.25 -9.61
C GLU A 337 -3.88 1.23 -9.38
N VAL A 338 -4.53 1.14 -8.22
CA VAL A 338 -5.61 2.04 -7.83
C VAL A 338 -5.11 3.48 -7.69
N MET A 339 -3.95 3.68 -7.04
CA MET A 339 -3.35 5.01 -6.88
C MET A 339 -2.92 5.62 -8.21
N ASP A 340 -2.30 4.83 -9.10
CA ASP A 340 -1.90 5.29 -10.43
C ASP A 340 -3.11 5.71 -11.27
N MET A 341 -4.18 4.91 -11.22
CA MET A 341 -5.40 5.26 -11.94
C MET A 341 -6.05 6.52 -11.38
N CYS A 342 -6.05 6.71 -10.05
CA CYS A 342 -6.54 7.94 -9.43
C CYS A 342 -5.69 9.14 -9.85
N ASP A 343 -4.35 9.06 -9.83
CA ASP A 343 -3.47 10.14 -10.27
C ASP A 343 -3.72 10.49 -11.75
N PHE A 344 -3.80 9.46 -12.61
CA PHE A 344 -4.11 9.66 -14.04
C PHE A 344 -5.44 10.37 -14.26
N MET A 345 -6.50 9.95 -13.58
CA MET A 345 -7.80 10.60 -13.69
C MET A 345 -7.77 12.04 -13.18
N LEU A 346 -7.09 12.29 -12.06
CA LEU A 346 -6.98 13.63 -11.49
C LEU A 346 -6.20 14.62 -12.36
N GLN A 347 -5.29 14.15 -13.22
CA GLN A 347 -4.65 15.00 -14.24
C GLN A 347 -5.64 15.55 -15.27
N ASN A 348 -6.79 14.92 -15.41
CA ASN A 348 -7.80 15.23 -16.42
C ASN A 348 -9.13 15.72 -15.82
N ILE A 349 -9.17 15.95 -14.50
CA ILE A 349 -10.39 16.41 -13.83
C ILE A 349 -10.75 17.82 -14.30
N ARG A 350 -12.07 18.04 -14.50
CA ARG A 350 -12.63 19.35 -14.85
C ARG A 350 -13.54 19.81 -13.73
N ILE A 351 -13.22 20.96 -13.17
CA ILE A 351 -13.97 21.57 -12.07
C ILE A 351 -15.04 22.51 -12.64
N ASN A 352 -16.26 22.37 -12.19
CA ASN A 352 -17.33 23.33 -12.49
C ASN A 352 -17.20 24.54 -11.56
N LYS A 353 -16.78 25.68 -12.10
CA LYS A 353 -16.60 26.93 -11.34
C LYS A 353 -17.91 27.70 -11.12
N GLY A 354 -18.98 27.35 -11.85
CA GLY A 354 -20.29 28.04 -11.79
C GLY A 354 -21.28 27.43 -10.81
N ILE A 355 -20.89 26.47 -9.97
CA ILE A 355 -21.80 25.71 -9.08
C ILE A 355 -22.66 26.64 -8.22
N LEU A 356 -22.04 27.64 -7.60
CA LEU A 356 -22.73 28.55 -6.67
C LEU A 356 -23.62 29.59 -7.34
N GLU A 357 -23.68 29.64 -8.67
CA GLU A 357 -24.65 30.48 -9.39
C GLU A 357 -26.08 29.98 -9.23
N ASP A 358 -26.25 28.67 -8.94
CA ASP A 358 -27.57 28.10 -8.68
C ASP A 358 -28.10 28.56 -7.32
N LYS A 359 -29.30 29.18 -7.36
CA LYS A 359 -29.98 29.75 -6.17
C LYS A 359 -30.25 28.75 -5.06
N LYS A 360 -30.29 27.44 -5.36
CA LYS A 360 -30.43 26.41 -4.32
C LYS A 360 -29.30 26.47 -3.30
N TYR A 361 -28.16 27.08 -3.64
CA TYR A 361 -26.98 27.23 -2.77
C TYR A 361 -26.93 28.55 -2.01
N ASP A 362 -27.93 29.41 -2.13
CA ASP A 362 -27.98 30.68 -1.39
C ASP A 362 -27.89 30.47 0.13
N TYR A 363 -28.49 29.39 0.64
CA TYR A 363 -28.51 29.08 2.07
C TYR A 363 -27.15 28.59 2.63
N LEU A 364 -26.18 28.30 1.79
CA LEU A 364 -24.79 28.03 2.23
C LEU A 364 -24.23 29.17 3.08
N PHE A 365 -24.60 30.43 2.77
CA PHE A 365 -24.04 31.63 3.34
C PHE A 365 -24.76 32.10 4.60
N THR A 366 -25.75 31.38 5.09
CA THR A 366 -26.52 31.79 6.28
C THR A 366 -25.64 31.91 7.53
N VAL A 367 -24.67 31.02 7.72
CA VAL A 367 -23.73 31.10 8.85
C VAL A 367 -22.77 32.26 8.69
N GLU A 368 -22.32 32.56 7.46
CA GLU A 368 -21.45 33.70 7.18
C GLU A 368 -22.16 35.02 7.52
N ASP A 369 -23.44 35.15 7.14
CA ASP A 369 -24.25 36.34 7.46
C ASP A 369 -24.52 36.46 8.97
N VAL A 370 -24.76 35.33 9.68
CA VAL A 370 -24.85 35.34 11.15
C VAL A 370 -23.55 35.82 11.78
N ASN A 371 -22.42 35.28 11.32
CA ASN A 371 -21.09 35.64 11.85
C ASN A 371 -20.78 37.13 11.57
N ARG A 372 -21.11 37.65 10.39
CA ARG A 372 -20.95 39.05 10.04
C ARG A 372 -21.72 39.95 11.02
N LEU A 373 -23.03 39.65 11.27
CA LEU A 373 -23.81 40.40 12.24
C LEU A 373 -23.24 40.35 13.66
N VAL A 374 -22.64 39.22 14.05
CA VAL A 374 -21.96 39.09 15.35
C VAL A 374 -20.72 39.98 15.41
N LEU A 375 -19.92 40.03 14.35
CA LEU A 375 -18.75 40.91 14.26
C LEU A 375 -19.12 42.38 14.27
N GLU A 376 -20.33 42.74 13.80
CA GLU A 376 -20.92 44.07 13.89
C GLU A 376 -21.46 44.42 15.30
N GLY A 377 -21.34 43.47 16.28
CA GLY A 377 -21.71 43.66 17.68
C GLY A 377 -23.06 43.11 18.09
N LYS A 378 -23.76 42.41 17.21
CA LYS A 378 -25.07 41.78 17.54
C LYS A 378 -24.85 40.47 18.34
N PRO A 379 -25.60 40.21 19.43
CA PRO A 379 -25.55 38.91 20.13
C PRO A 379 -25.86 37.74 19.17
N PHE A 380 -25.08 36.63 19.28
CA PHE A 380 -25.21 35.49 18.37
C PHE A 380 -26.66 34.98 18.22
N ARG A 381 -27.40 34.84 19.31
CA ARG A 381 -28.79 34.36 19.29
C ARG A 381 -29.76 35.29 18.54
N GLU A 382 -29.51 36.60 18.61
CA GLU A 382 -30.30 37.58 17.88
C GLU A 382 -29.95 37.56 16.39
N ALA A 383 -28.67 37.53 16.03
CA ALA A 383 -28.20 37.41 14.67
C ALA A 383 -28.74 36.10 14.02
N TYR A 384 -28.64 34.98 14.70
CA TYR A 384 -29.20 33.70 14.23
C TYR A 384 -30.70 33.77 13.98
N ARG A 385 -31.48 34.37 14.92
CA ARG A 385 -32.91 34.53 14.80
C ARG A 385 -33.28 35.42 13.62
N GLU A 386 -32.54 36.51 13.42
CA GLU A 386 -32.80 37.47 12.32
C GLU A 386 -32.60 36.80 10.96
N VAL A 387 -31.45 36.12 10.74
CA VAL A 387 -31.19 35.38 9.49
C VAL A 387 -32.22 34.24 9.32
N GLY A 388 -32.52 33.49 10.39
CA GLY A 388 -33.51 32.41 10.37
C GLY A 388 -34.91 32.87 9.97
N ILE A 389 -35.36 34.01 10.48
CA ILE A 389 -36.66 34.61 10.10
C ILE A 389 -36.63 35.04 8.61
N ALA A 390 -35.54 35.67 8.14
CA ALA A 390 -35.40 36.04 6.75
C ALA A 390 -35.45 34.83 5.80
N VAL A 391 -34.84 33.69 6.19
CA VAL A 391 -34.95 32.42 5.46
C VAL A 391 -36.38 31.91 5.45
N GLN A 392 -37.06 31.87 6.62
CA GLN A 392 -38.42 31.37 6.75
C GLN A 392 -39.46 32.19 5.96
N GLU A 393 -39.22 33.49 5.87
CA GLU A 393 -40.09 34.42 5.11
C GLU A 393 -39.73 34.50 3.63
N GLY A 394 -38.73 33.76 3.16
CA GLY A 394 -38.29 33.73 1.77
C GLY A 394 -37.65 35.03 1.27
N ARG A 395 -37.23 35.95 2.16
CA ARG A 395 -36.61 37.23 1.85
C ARG A 395 -35.11 37.27 2.06
N TYR A 396 -34.53 36.11 2.40
CA TYR A 396 -33.07 36.00 2.60
C TYR A 396 -32.34 36.18 1.28
N THR A 397 -31.34 37.07 1.29
CA THR A 397 -30.41 37.29 0.19
C THR A 397 -28.98 37.20 0.77
N PRO A 398 -28.14 36.26 0.32
CA PRO A 398 -26.81 36.10 0.84
C PRO A 398 -25.85 37.20 0.43
N THR A 399 -24.93 37.60 1.30
CA THR A 399 -23.81 38.48 0.93
C THR A 399 -22.79 37.76 0.05
N ARG A 400 -22.74 36.42 0.13
CA ARG A 400 -21.79 35.53 -0.59
C ARG A 400 -20.34 35.82 -0.30
N GLU A 401 -20.01 36.51 0.79
CA GLU A 401 -18.68 36.73 1.27
C GLU A 401 -18.24 35.60 2.17
N VAL A 402 -17.06 35.06 1.90
CA VAL A 402 -16.41 34.01 2.72
C VAL A 402 -15.07 34.54 3.16
N ASN A 403 -14.90 34.73 4.46
CA ASN A 403 -13.67 35.30 5.05
C ASN A 403 -13.13 34.37 6.15
N HIS A 404 -12.69 33.18 5.75
CA HIS A 404 -12.08 32.21 6.64
C HIS A 404 -10.56 32.36 6.62
N THR A 405 -9.95 32.82 7.72
CA THR A 405 -8.51 33.10 7.81
C THR A 405 -7.78 32.22 8.79
N HIS A 406 -8.50 31.45 9.62
CA HIS A 406 -7.87 30.58 10.61
C HIS A 406 -7.20 29.36 9.94
N ILE A 407 -6.21 28.78 10.61
CA ILE A 407 -5.44 27.61 10.16
C ILE A 407 -6.39 26.47 9.75
N GLY A 408 -6.16 25.91 8.56
CA GLY A 408 -6.93 24.78 8.02
C GLY A 408 -8.30 25.15 7.44
N SER A 409 -8.58 26.43 7.20
CA SER A 409 -9.82 26.88 6.55
C SER A 409 -9.60 27.30 5.09
N ILE A 410 -10.69 27.65 4.38
CA ILE A 410 -10.68 28.01 2.96
C ILE A 410 -9.60 29.05 2.62
N GLY A 411 -9.46 30.11 3.40
CA GLY A 411 -8.46 31.18 3.18
C GLY A 411 -7.06 30.86 3.71
N ASN A 412 -6.85 29.72 4.35
CA ASN A 412 -5.57 29.32 4.95
C ASN A 412 -5.42 27.79 5.00
N LEU A 413 -5.23 27.14 3.86
CA LEU A 413 -5.22 25.68 3.70
C LEU A 413 -4.02 24.99 4.38
N CYS A 414 -2.92 25.69 4.59
CA CYS A 414 -1.68 25.18 5.19
C CYS A 414 -1.09 23.97 4.46
N ASN A 415 -1.19 23.91 3.13
CA ASN A 415 -0.71 22.79 2.31
C ASN A 415 0.80 22.55 2.48
N ASP A 416 1.60 23.61 2.77
CA ASP A 416 3.01 23.52 3.12
C ASP A 416 3.22 22.67 4.39
N LYS A 417 2.39 22.86 5.40
CA LYS A 417 2.46 22.10 6.66
C LYS A 417 2.03 20.64 6.49
N ILE A 418 1.06 20.39 5.61
CA ILE A 418 0.64 19.04 5.25
C ILE A 418 1.78 18.33 4.50
N ALA A 419 2.45 19.03 3.56
CA ALA A 419 3.62 18.49 2.86
C ALA A 419 4.78 18.19 3.82
N GLU A 420 5.10 19.08 4.78
CA GLU A 420 6.11 18.84 5.81
C GLU A 420 5.81 17.60 6.67
N LYS A 421 4.52 17.31 6.95
CA LYS A 421 4.11 16.10 7.66
C LYS A 421 4.42 14.84 6.83
N MET A 422 4.08 14.85 5.53
CA MET A 422 4.35 13.73 4.63
C MET A 422 5.85 13.44 4.55
N GLU A 423 6.69 14.46 4.32
CA GLU A 423 8.15 14.30 4.22
C GLU A 423 8.74 13.64 5.48
N ARG A 424 8.23 14.00 6.65
CA ARG A 424 8.69 13.39 7.91
C ARG A 424 8.34 11.91 8.02
N VAL A 425 7.18 11.52 7.53
CA VAL A 425 6.72 10.11 7.64
C VAL A 425 7.45 9.20 6.66
N ILE A 426 7.75 9.70 5.45
CA ILE A 426 8.37 8.86 4.40
C ILE A 426 9.89 8.77 4.50
N LYS A 427 10.54 9.61 5.30
CA LYS A 427 11.99 9.80 5.35
C LYS A 427 12.80 8.50 5.49
N ASP A 428 12.28 7.54 6.26
CA ASP A 428 12.97 6.29 6.56
C ASP A 428 12.52 5.12 5.66
N ILE A 429 11.60 5.40 4.72
CA ILE A 429 11.06 4.40 3.79
C ILE A 429 11.65 4.59 2.39
N ILE A 430 11.65 5.85 1.88
CA ILE A 430 12.09 6.23 0.53
C ILE A 430 13.04 7.42 0.55
#